data_0c4846cbe1006c10224c8b2f9d607b5a
#
_entry.id   0c4846cbe1006c10224c8b2f9d607b5a
#
_cell.length_a   1.000
_cell.length_b   1.000
_cell.length_c   1.000
_cell.angle_alpha   90.00
_cell.angle_beta   90.00
_cell.angle_gamma   90.00
#
_symmetry.space_group_name_H-M   'P 1'
#
loop_
_entity.id
_entity.type
_entity.pdbx_description
1 polymer ?
#
loop_
_entity_poly.entity_id
_entity_poly.type
_entity_poly.pdbx_seq_one_letter_code
_entity_poly.pdbx_strand_id
1 'polypeptide(L)'
;VGHTIVYGTTRVGKTRLAELLVTQDIRRGEVTIVFDPKGDADLLLRVWAEAHRAGRGDELYIFHLGWPEISARYNAVGRFGRVSEVASRVAGQLSGEGNSAAFREFAWRFVNIIARALVALGERPDYMLIMRYVNNIADLYIRYAGKVIRERLPGLEQIIANNQSVLSEEDVPRTMQNQPDAVRIWSIEMALSSED
;
A
#
# COMPACT_ATOMS: atom_id res chain seq x y z
N VAL A 1 5.86 -28.85 16.02
CA VAL A 1 4.89 -27.72 15.99
C VAL A 1 3.53 -28.35 15.82
N GLY A 2 2.62 -28.15 16.75
CA GLY A 2 1.26 -28.68 16.75
C GLY A 2 0.23 -27.56 16.78
N HIS A 3 -1.02 -27.93 16.44
CA HIS A 3 -2.17 -27.05 16.58
C HIS A 3 -2.96 -27.47 17.81
N THR A 4 -3.41 -26.52 18.61
CA THR A 4 -4.24 -26.77 19.78
C THR A 4 -5.60 -26.11 19.58
N ILE A 5 -6.68 -26.86 19.74
CA ILE A 5 -8.04 -26.34 19.72
C ILE A 5 -8.61 -26.45 21.13
N VAL A 6 -9.15 -25.34 21.63
CA VAL A 6 -9.74 -25.26 22.97
C VAL A 6 -11.24 -25.03 22.85
N TYR A 7 -12.05 -26.02 23.20
CA TYR A 7 -13.50 -25.92 23.23
C TYR A 7 -14.03 -25.70 24.63
N GLY A 8 -15.15 -25.03 24.74
CA GLY A 8 -15.85 -24.83 26.00
C GLY A 8 -16.91 -23.74 25.89
N THR A 9 -17.86 -23.77 26.78
CA THR A 9 -18.89 -22.73 26.93
C THR A 9 -18.29 -21.40 27.42
N THR A 10 -19.08 -20.36 27.50
CA THR A 10 -18.66 -19.10 28.11
C THR A 10 -18.31 -19.28 29.60
N ARG A 11 -17.34 -18.49 30.07
CA ARG A 11 -16.91 -18.45 31.51
C ARG A 11 -16.19 -19.70 32.03
N VAL A 12 -15.77 -20.64 31.18
CA VAL A 12 -15.01 -21.85 31.62
C VAL A 12 -13.48 -21.65 31.63
N GLY A 13 -13.01 -20.42 31.51
CA GLY A 13 -11.58 -20.12 31.63
C GLY A 13 -10.76 -20.20 30.35
N LYS A 14 -11.36 -20.24 29.13
CA LYS A 14 -10.60 -20.26 27.87
C LYS A 14 -9.65 -19.09 27.71
N THR A 15 -10.10 -17.88 28.04
CA THR A 15 -9.25 -16.67 28.00
C THR A 15 -8.10 -16.76 28.99
N ARG A 16 -8.33 -17.30 30.19
CA ARG A 16 -7.26 -17.51 31.19
C ARG A 16 -6.21 -18.52 30.71
N LEU A 17 -6.62 -19.56 30.01
CA LEU A 17 -5.68 -20.48 29.39
C LEU A 17 -4.88 -19.79 28.28
N ALA A 18 -5.54 -18.98 27.45
CA ALA A 18 -4.86 -18.19 26.41
C ALA A 18 -3.83 -17.22 27.02
N GLU A 19 -4.19 -16.49 28.09
CA GLU A 19 -3.28 -15.62 28.83
C GLU A 19 -2.04 -16.37 29.35
N LEU A 20 -2.23 -17.58 29.86
CA LEU A 20 -1.14 -18.41 30.36
C LEU A 20 -0.18 -18.80 29.23
N LEU A 21 -0.70 -19.28 28.12
CA LEU A 21 0.09 -19.69 26.96
C LEU A 21 0.87 -18.50 26.37
N VAL A 22 0.19 -17.39 26.13
CA VAL A 22 0.81 -16.17 25.62
C VAL A 22 1.90 -15.65 26.57
N THR A 23 1.65 -15.67 27.88
CA THR A 23 2.65 -15.29 28.89
C THR A 23 3.90 -16.16 28.79
N GLN A 24 3.72 -17.47 28.64
CA GLN A 24 4.87 -18.40 28.53
C GLN A 24 5.67 -18.14 27.26
N ASP A 25 5.01 -17.92 26.12
CA ASP A 25 5.68 -17.69 24.85
C ASP A 25 6.44 -16.36 24.84
N ILE A 26 5.85 -15.28 25.38
CA ILE A 26 6.54 -13.99 25.55
C ILE A 26 7.80 -14.15 26.40
N ARG A 27 7.73 -14.86 27.54
CA ARG A 27 8.86 -15.06 28.46
C ARG A 27 9.96 -15.94 27.85
N ARG A 28 9.62 -16.83 26.92
CA ARG A 28 10.58 -17.65 26.17
C ARG A 28 11.25 -16.91 25.01
N GLY A 29 10.82 -15.68 24.71
CA GLY A 29 11.31 -14.92 23.56
C GLY A 29 10.67 -15.32 22.24
N GLU A 30 9.59 -16.10 22.25
CA GLU A 30 8.90 -16.54 21.05
C GLU A 30 8.10 -15.39 20.41
N VAL A 31 7.91 -15.47 19.08
CA VAL A 31 7.01 -14.57 18.37
C VAL A 31 5.58 -14.99 18.63
N THR A 32 4.81 -14.11 19.26
CA THR A 32 3.42 -14.36 19.64
C THR A 32 2.50 -13.42 18.89
N ILE A 33 1.51 -13.96 18.18
CA ILE A 33 0.49 -13.18 17.48
C ILE A 33 -0.87 -13.54 18.06
N VAL A 34 -1.57 -12.54 18.60
CA VAL A 34 -2.89 -12.71 19.22
C VAL A 34 -3.94 -12.01 18.38
N PHE A 35 -4.92 -12.77 17.89
CA PHE A 35 -6.12 -12.24 17.24
C PHE A 35 -7.28 -12.37 18.21
N ASP A 36 -7.73 -11.23 18.75
CA ASP A 36 -8.87 -11.18 19.66
C ASP A 36 -10.03 -10.37 19.04
N PRO A 37 -10.94 -11.02 18.31
CA PRO A 37 -12.09 -10.34 17.71
C PRO A 37 -13.10 -9.83 18.73
N LYS A 38 -13.01 -10.28 19.98
CA LYS A 38 -13.89 -9.85 21.06
C LYS A 38 -13.38 -8.56 21.74
N GLY A 39 -12.07 -8.30 21.68
CA GLY A 39 -11.46 -7.13 22.30
C GLY A 39 -11.44 -7.21 23.82
N ASP A 40 -10.95 -8.34 24.37
CA ASP A 40 -10.86 -8.53 25.83
C ASP A 40 -9.73 -7.66 26.40
N ALA A 41 -10.13 -6.66 27.19
CA ALA A 41 -9.18 -5.71 27.78
C ALA A 41 -8.19 -6.39 28.73
N ASP A 42 -8.62 -7.41 29.48
CA ASP A 42 -7.74 -8.14 30.41
C ASP A 42 -6.64 -8.88 29.66
N LEU A 43 -6.97 -9.51 28.53
CA LEU A 43 -5.99 -10.19 27.67
C LEU A 43 -4.97 -9.19 27.11
N LEU A 44 -5.43 -8.06 26.57
CA LEU A 44 -4.56 -7.01 26.06
C LEU A 44 -3.61 -6.47 27.13
N LEU A 45 -4.14 -6.14 28.31
CA LEU A 45 -3.34 -5.65 29.44
C LEU A 45 -2.33 -6.70 29.93
N ARG A 46 -2.70 -7.98 29.89
CA ARG A 46 -1.80 -9.08 30.24
C ARG A 46 -0.64 -9.16 29.25
N VAL A 47 -0.90 -9.14 27.94
CA VAL A 47 0.12 -9.17 26.88
C VAL A 47 1.07 -7.98 27.04
N TRP A 48 0.52 -6.78 27.23
CA TRP A 48 1.29 -5.56 27.46
C TRP A 48 2.22 -5.68 28.68
N ALA A 49 1.67 -6.07 29.82
CA ALA A 49 2.42 -6.19 31.07
C ALA A 49 3.55 -7.25 30.97
N GLU A 50 3.27 -8.39 30.36
CA GLU A 50 4.28 -9.45 30.23
C GLU A 50 5.37 -9.10 29.20
N ALA A 51 5.03 -8.39 28.11
CA ALA A 51 6.03 -7.88 27.17
C ALA A 51 7.00 -6.92 27.86
N HIS A 52 6.49 -5.98 28.67
CA HIS A 52 7.34 -5.04 29.42
C HIS A 52 8.16 -5.75 30.51
N ARG A 53 7.59 -6.71 31.25
CA ARG A 53 8.33 -7.50 32.25
C ARG A 53 9.46 -8.34 31.63
N ALA A 54 9.25 -8.80 30.40
CA ALA A 54 10.27 -9.55 29.64
C ALA A 54 11.31 -8.63 28.95
N GLY A 55 11.24 -7.31 29.12
CA GLY A 55 12.12 -6.34 28.45
C GLY A 55 11.85 -6.20 26.95
N ARG A 56 10.69 -6.64 26.47
CA ARG A 56 10.29 -6.67 25.05
C ARG A 56 9.18 -5.66 24.71
N GLY A 57 9.05 -4.60 25.51
CA GLY A 57 8.03 -3.57 25.27
C GLY A 57 8.15 -2.91 23.89
N ASP A 58 9.37 -2.70 23.41
CA ASP A 58 9.63 -2.11 22.10
C ASP A 58 9.33 -3.05 20.91
N GLU A 59 9.15 -4.35 21.18
CA GLU A 59 8.76 -5.35 20.19
C GLU A 59 7.24 -5.54 20.12
N LEU A 60 6.49 -4.89 21.02
CA LEU A 60 5.04 -5.03 21.09
C LEU A 60 4.34 -4.10 20.11
N TYR A 61 3.53 -4.67 19.23
CA TYR A 61 2.67 -3.95 18.30
C TYR A 61 1.21 -4.24 18.61
N ILE A 62 0.45 -3.21 18.91
CA ILE A 62 -0.99 -3.29 19.18
C ILE A 62 -1.75 -2.71 17.99
N PHE A 63 -2.79 -3.40 17.53
CA PHE A 63 -3.74 -2.93 16.53
C PHE A 63 -5.13 -2.94 17.14
N HIS A 64 -5.65 -1.78 17.50
CA HIS A 64 -6.95 -1.64 18.12
C HIS A 64 -7.75 -0.51 17.47
N LEU A 65 -8.79 -0.85 16.71
CA LEU A 65 -9.57 0.15 15.95
C LEU A 65 -10.27 1.19 16.84
N GLY A 66 -10.65 0.82 18.07
CA GLY A 66 -11.28 1.73 19.04
C GLY A 66 -10.27 2.65 19.75
N TRP A 67 -8.96 2.35 19.70
CA TRP A 67 -7.91 3.14 20.36
C TRP A 67 -6.76 3.42 19.38
N PRO A 68 -6.98 4.32 18.40
CA PRO A 68 -6.00 4.62 17.37
C PRO A 68 -4.72 5.25 17.93
N GLU A 69 -4.77 5.89 19.10
CA GLU A 69 -3.63 6.52 19.77
C GLU A 69 -2.58 5.53 20.27
N ILE A 70 -2.98 4.31 20.63
CA ILE A 70 -2.05 3.24 21.04
C ILE A 70 -1.78 2.23 19.93
N SER A 71 -2.49 2.35 18.81
CA SER A 71 -2.37 1.41 17.69
C SER A 71 -1.16 1.71 16.83
N ALA A 72 -0.41 0.66 16.53
CA ALA A 72 0.66 0.73 15.55
C ALA A 72 0.09 1.00 14.14
N ARG A 73 0.83 1.76 13.35
CA ARG A 73 0.49 1.97 11.94
C ARG A 73 1.10 0.86 11.09
N TYR A 74 0.27 0.17 10.35
CA TYR A 74 0.68 -0.93 9.51
C TYR A 74 0.32 -0.70 8.05
N ASN A 75 1.32 -0.73 7.19
CA ASN A 75 1.11 -0.72 5.74
C ASN A 75 1.14 -2.15 5.21
N ALA A 76 -0.03 -2.77 5.06
CA ALA A 76 -0.19 -4.15 4.62
C ALA A 76 0.33 -4.42 3.20
N VAL A 77 0.48 -3.40 2.39
CA VAL A 77 0.94 -3.50 0.99
C VAL A 77 2.34 -2.93 0.77
N GLY A 78 2.98 -2.40 1.80
CA GLY A 78 4.28 -1.73 1.68
C GLY A 78 5.51 -2.66 1.69
N ARG A 79 5.35 -3.93 2.07
CA ARG A 79 6.42 -4.95 2.00
C ARG A 79 5.97 -6.11 1.13
N PHE A 80 6.73 -6.40 0.09
CA PHE A 80 6.43 -7.44 -0.88
C PHE A 80 7.73 -7.99 -1.49
N GLY A 81 7.70 -9.26 -1.90
CA GLY A 81 8.76 -9.86 -2.71
C GLY A 81 8.57 -9.54 -4.20
N ARG A 82 7.31 -9.54 -4.66
CA ARG A 82 6.93 -9.18 -6.02
C ARG A 82 5.87 -8.08 -5.98
N VAL A 83 5.96 -7.09 -6.86
CA VAL A 83 5.00 -5.98 -6.91
C VAL A 83 3.55 -6.46 -7.09
N SER A 84 3.35 -7.57 -7.83
CA SER A 84 2.02 -8.17 -8.02
C SER A 84 1.35 -8.63 -6.72
N GLU A 85 2.11 -8.86 -5.63
CA GLU A 85 1.52 -9.18 -4.33
C GLU A 85 0.71 -8.02 -3.76
N VAL A 86 1.08 -6.78 -4.08
CA VAL A 86 0.29 -5.59 -3.71
C VAL A 86 -1.12 -5.69 -4.27
N ALA A 87 -1.24 -5.97 -5.57
CA ALA A 87 -2.52 -6.13 -6.24
C ALA A 87 -3.31 -7.32 -5.68
N SER A 88 -2.64 -8.44 -5.39
CA SER A 88 -3.30 -9.62 -4.81
C SER A 88 -3.86 -9.36 -3.41
N ARG A 89 -3.14 -8.59 -2.58
CA ARG A 89 -3.61 -8.22 -1.23
C ARG A 89 -4.78 -7.25 -1.27
N VAL A 90 -4.78 -6.29 -2.20
CA VAL A 90 -5.90 -5.34 -2.36
C VAL A 90 -7.12 -6.03 -2.98
N ALA A 91 -6.95 -6.66 -4.13
CA ALA A 91 -8.05 -7.31 -4.84
C ALA A 91 -8.60 -8.54 -4.10
N GLY A 92 -7.78 -9.21 -3.28
CA GLY A 92 -8.20 -10.33 -2.45
C GLY A 92 -9.24 -9.99 -1.38
N GLN A 93 -9.45 -8.69 -1.08
CA GLN A 93 -10.52 -8.23 -0.19
C GLN A 93 -11.88 -8.17 -0.89
N LEU A 94 -11.91 -8.24 -2.23
CA LEU A 94 -13.14 -8.21 -3.01
C LEU A 94 -13.71 -9.64 -3.14
N SER A 95 -15.04 -9.73 -3.17
CA SER A 95 -15.71 -11.01 -3.43
C SER A 95 -15.27 -11.59 -4.78
N GLY A 96 -15.06 -12.89 -4.83
CA GLY A 96 -14.67 -13.64 -6.03
C GLY A 96 -15.76 -14.55 -6.57
N GLU A 97 -17.01 -14.40 -6.12
CA GLU A 97 -18.12 -15.28 -6.50
C GLU A 97 -18.97 -14.66 -7.62
N GLY A 98 -19.37 -15.50 -8.57
CA GLY A 98 -20.25 -15.10 -9.67
C GLY A 98 -19.68 -13.94 -10.51
N ASN A 99 -20.51 -12.94 -10.80
CA ASN A 99 -20.13 -11.76 -11.59
C ASN A 99 -19.04 -10.89 -10.94
N SER A 100 -18.82 -11.07 -9.64
CA SER A 100 -17.76 -10.33 -8.91
C SER A 100 -16.36 -10.80 -9.28
N ALA A 101 -16.20 -11.98 -9.88
CA ALA A 101 -14.88 -12.50 -10.28
C ALA A 101 -14.22 -11.64 -11.35
N ALA A 102 -14.97 -11.21 -12.37
CA ALA A 102 -14.47 -10.32 -13.44
C ALA A 102 -14.09 -8.95 -12.87
N PHE A 103 -14.89 -8.41 -11.94
CA PHE A 103 -14.59 -7.14 -11.27
C PHE A 103 -13.32 -7.25 -10.41
N ARG A 104 -13.15 -8.35 -9.67
CA ARG A 104 -11.93 -8.59 -8.89
C ARG A 104 -10.69 -8.71 -9.78
N GLU A 105 -10.80 -9.36 -10.94
CA GLU A 105 -9.69 -9.46 -11.88
C GLU A 105 -9.33 -8.09 -12.49
N PHE A 106 -10.34 -7.30 -12.86
CA PHE A 106 -10.13 -5.92 -13.32
C PHE A 106 -9.43 -5.07 -12.25
N ALA A 107 -9.93 -5.12 -11.01
CA ALA A 107 -9.32 -4.42 -9.89
C ALA A 107 -7.88 -4.85 -9.65
N TRP A 108 -7.60 -6.17 -9.75
CA TRP A 108 -6.23 -6.69 -9.63
C TRP A 108 -5.30 -6.09 -10.70
N ARG A 109 -5.72 -6.12 -11.97
CA ARG A 109 -4.93 -5.57 -13.09
C ARG A 109 -4.67 -4.09 -12.89
N PHE A 110 -5.69 -3.34 -12.53
CA PHE A 110 -5.59 -1.89 -12.34
C PHE A 110 -4.66 -1.52 -11.19
N VAL A 111 -4.82 -2.14 -10.03
CA VAL A 111 -3.93 -1.94 -8.87
C VAL A 111 -2.49 -2.38 -9.17
N ASN A 112 -2.31 -3.45 -9.96
CA ASN A 112 -0.98 -3.90 -10.35
C ASN A 112 -0.25 -2.86 -11.22
N ILE A 113 -0.96 -2.18 -12.13
CA ILE A 113 -0.40 -1.08 -12.93
C ILE A 113 0.03 0.06 -12.02
N ILE A 114 -0.86 0.50 -11.10
CA ILE A 114 -0.57 1.56 -10.14
C ILE A 114 0.65 1.20 -9.28
N ALA A 115 0.68 0.01 -8.70
CA ALA A 115 1.77 -0.41 -7.83
C ALA A 115 3.12 -0.46 -8.58
N ARG A 116 3.13 -0.94 -9.83
CA ARG A 116 4.33 -0.93 -10.67
C ARG A 116 4.82 0.46 -10.99
N ALA A 117 3.92 1.38 -11.31
CA ALA A 117 4.27 2.77 -11.58
C ALA A 117 4.83 3.46 -10.32
N LEU A 118 4.21 3.27 -9.16
CA LEU A 118 4.70 3.79 -7.88
C LEU A 118 6.12 3.29 -7.57
N VAL A 119 6.33 1.98 -7.67
CA VAL A 119 7.67 1.39 -7.43
C VAL A 119 8.69 1.92 -8.42
N ALA A 120 8.34 2.04 -9.69
CA ALA A 120 9.22 2.62 -10.70
C ALA A 120 9.54 4.11 -10.42
N LEU A 121 8.61 4.85 -9.81
CA LEU A 121 8.84 6.22 -9.35
C LEU A 121 9.67 6.30 -8.04
N GLY A 122 10.00 5.15 -7.42
CA GLY A 122 10.71 5.07 -6.15
C GLY A 122 9.80 5.26 -4.94
N GLU A 123 8.48 5.22 -5.14
CA GLU A 123 7.49 5.36 -4.07
C GLU A 123 7.08 4.00 -3.52
N ARG A 124 6.89 3.95 -2.21
CA ARG A 124 6.41 2.74 -1.55
C ARG A 124 4.88 2.70 -1.58
N PRO A 125 4.27 1.67 -2.20
CA PRO A 125 2.82 1.57 -2.23
C PRO A 125 2.20 1.56 -0.83
N ASP A 126 1.09 2.28 -0.68
CA ASP A 126 0.18 2.20 0.44
C ASP A 126 -1.27 2.33 -0.03
N TYR A 127 -2.23 2.08 0.86
CA TYR A 127 -3.64 2.15 0.48
C TYR A 127 -4.09 3.55 0.07
N MET A 128 -3.54 4.60 0.66
CA MET A 128 -3.92 5.99 0.36
C MET A 128 -3.42 6.40 -1.03
N LEU A 129 -2.16 6.05 -1.35
CA LEU A 129 -1.60 6.27 -2.68
C LEU A 129 -2.35 5.48 -3.75
N ILE A 130 -2.64 4.20 -3.49
CA ILE A 130 -3.44 3.38 -4.42
C ILE A 130 -4.81 4.01 -4.62
N MET A 131 -5.53 4.39 -3.57
CA MET A 131 -6.83 5.04 -3.65
C MET A 131 -6.77 6.35 -4.44
N ARG A 132 -5.76 7.17 -4.18
CA ARG A 132 -5.53 8.42 -4.91
C ARG A 132 -5.46 8.18 -6.41
N TYR A 133 -4.65 7.21 -6.84
CA TYR A 133 -4.42 6.96 -8.27
C TYR A 133 -5.48 6.07 -8.92
N VAL A 134 -6.27 5.32 -8.15
CA VAL A 134 -7.51 4.71 -8.64
C VAL A 134 -8.49 5.81 -9.08
N ASN A 135 -8.55 6.91 -8.35
CA ASN A 135 -9.45 8.03 -8.66
C ASN A 135 -8.86 9.01 -9.71
N ASN A 136 -7.54 9.06 -9.85
CA ASN A 136 -6.85 9.96 -10.79
C ASN A 136 -5.62 9.29 -11.38
N ILE A 137 -5.85 8.38 -12.33
CA ILE A 137 -4.77 7.64 -13.00
C ILE A 137 -3.93 8.54 -13.92
N ALA A 138 -4.51 9.63 -14.43
CA ALA A 138 -3.83 10.55 -15.33
C ALA A 138 -2.61 11.19 -14.67
N ASP A 139 -2.71 11.61 -13.42
CA ASP A 139 -1.58 12.17 -12.66
C ASP A 139 -0.42 11.16 -12.51
N LEU A 140 -0.74 9.89 -12.24
CA LEU A 140 0.27 8.83 -12.16
C LEU A 140 0.93 8.56 -13.52
N TYR A 141 0.12 8.53 -14.59
CA TYR A 141 0.62 8.33 -15.95
C TYR A 141 1.61 9.43 -16.33
N ILE A 142 1.25 10.69 -16.12
CA ILE A 142 2.11 11.84 -16.42
C ILE A 142 3.45 11.74 -15.68
N ARG A 143 3.41 11.46 -14.38
CA ARG A 143 4.61 11.32 -13.53
C ARG A 143 5.50 10.16 -14.00
N TYR A 144 4.88 9.02 -14.31
CA TYR A 144 5.61 7.84 -14.78
C TYR A 144 6.20 8.05 -16.17
N ALA A 145 5.41 8.57 -17.12
CA ALA A 145 5.87 8.87 -18.47
C ALA A 145 7.01 9.91 -18.45
N GLY A 146 6.87 10.99 -17.69
CA GLY A 146 7.91 11.98 -17.52
C GLY A 146 9.23 11.40 -16.99
N LYS A 147 9.17 10.43 -16.06
CA LYS A 147 10.37 9.71 -15.61
C LYS A 147 10.99 8.89 -16.75
N VAL A 148 10.18 8.05 -17.42
CA VAL A 148 10.67 7.16 -18.49
C VAL A 148 11.30 7.96 -19.63
N ILE A 149 10.69 9.07 -20.01
CA ILE A 149 11.20 9.95 -21.06
C ILE A 149 12.56 10.55 -20.66
N ARG A 150 12.67 11.10 -19.44
CA ARG A 150 13.95 11.62 -18.93
C ARG A 150 15.07 10.57 -18.90
N GLU A 151 14.74 9.33 -18.54
CA GLU A 151 15.72 8.23 -18.49
C GLU A 151 16.14 7.73 -19.88
N ARG A 152 15.26 7.78 -20.88
CA ARG A 152 15.50 7.22 -22.21
C ARG A 152 16.01 8.22 -23.23
N LEU A 153 15.77 9.51 -23.02
CA LEU A 153 16.18 10.58 -23.93
C LEU A 153 17.14 11.56 -23.22
N PRO A 154 18.42 11.21 -23.07
CA PRO A 154 19.42 12.14 -22.55
C PRO A 154 19.52 13.35 -23.50
N GLY A 155 19.35 14.55 -22.97
CA GLY A 155 19.28 15.79 -23.76
C GLY A 155 17.88 16.32 -24.04
N LEU A 156 16.85 15.61 -23.53
CA LEU A 156 15.44 15.99 -23.66
C LEU A 156 15.16 17.42 -23.20
N GLU A 157 15.77 17.88 -22.13
CA GLU A 157 15.62 19.25 -21.63
C GLU A 157 16.09 20.29 -22.66
N GLN A 158 17.12 19.95 -23.45
CA GLN A 158 17.62 20.78 -24.50
C GLN A 158 16.67 20.81 -25.71
N ILE A 159 16.08 19.63 -26.04
CA ILE A 159 15.07 19.51 -27.09
C ILE A 159 13.81 20.32 -26.71
N ILE A 160 13.35 20.20 -25.48
CA ILE A 160 12.20 20.99 -24.98
C ILE A 160 12.52 22.50 -25.04
N ALA A 161 13.69 22.92 -24.55
CA ALA A 161 14.08 24.32 -24.57
C ALA A 161 14.17 24.89 -26.00
N ASN A 162 14.66 24.09 -26.95
CA ASN A 162 14.75 24.50 -28.35
C ASN A 162 13.38 24.61 -29.03
N ASN A 163 12.39 23.80 -28.58
CA ASN A 163 11.04 23.79 -29.14
C ASN A 163 10.02 24.64 -28.39
N GLN A 164 10.34 25.12 -27.19
CA GLN A 164 9.47 26.01 -26.42
C GLN A 164 9.13 27.34 -27.14
N SER A 165 9.97 27.76 -28.06
CA SER A 165 9.73 28.95 -28.90
C SER A 165 8.74 28.69 -30.07
N VAL A 166 8.41 27.43 -30.36
CA VAL A 166 7.54 27.03 -31.49
C VAL A 166 6.12 26.74 -31.00
N LEU A 167 5.94 26.38 -29.69
CA LEU A 167 4.65 26.06 -29.13
C LEU A 167 4.14 27.28 -28.35
N SER A 168 3.06 27.90 -28.82
CA SER A 168 2.36 28.94 -28.07
C SER A 168 1.59 28.35 -26.90
N GLU A 169 1.38 29.11 -25.81
CA GLU A 169 0.53 28.69 -24.68
C GLU A 169 -0.90 28.33 -25.13
N GLU A 170 -1.35 28.84 -26.27
CA GLU A 170 -2.66 28.57 -26.85
C GLU A 170 -2.79 27.16 -27.45
N ASP A 171 -1.67 26.52 -27.82
CA ASP A 171 -1.65 25.19 -28.38
C ASP A 171 -1.74 24.08 -27.29
N VAL A 172 -1.53 24.43 -26.03
CA VAL A 172 -1.59 23.48 -24.91
C VAL A 172 -3.05 23.18 -24.53
N PRO A 173 -3.50 21.93 -24.57
CA PRO A 173 -4.85 21.57 -24.15
C PRO A 173 -5.17 22.14 -22.76
N ARG A 174 -6.32 22.77 -22.61
CA ARG A 174 -6.77 23.40 -21.32
C ARG A 174 -6.71 22.47 -20.12
N THR A 175 -6.89 21.16 -20.35
CA THR A 175 -6.78 20.12 -19.32
C THR A 175 -5.36 19.90 -18.82
N MET A 176 -4.35 20.37 -19.54
CA MET A 176 -2.93 20.19 -19.22
C MET A 176 -2.25 21.47 -18.74
N GLN A 177 -2.84 22.66 -18.95
CA GLN A 177 -2.23 23.96 -18.66
C GLN A 177 -1.79 24.14 -17.21
N ASN A 178 -2.47 23.46 -16.26
CA ASN A 178 -2.13 23.51 -14.82
C ASN A 178 -1.21 22.37 -14.36
N GLN A 179 -0.68 21.58 -15.30
CA GLN A 179 0.17 20.42 -15.00
C GLN A 179 1.49 20.52 -15.77
N PRO A 180 2.54 21.10 -15.18
CA PRO A 180 3.82 21.33 -15.88
C PRO A 180 4.43 20.10 -16.53
N ASP A 181 4.32 18.93 -15.88
CA ASP A 181 4.82 17.66 -16.43
C ASP A 181 3.96 17.14 -17.61
N ALA A 182 2.66 17.42 -17.61
CA ALA A 182 1.78 17.08 -18.74
C ALA A 182 2.10 17.94 -19.98
N VAL A 183 2.33 19.24 -19.77
CA VAL A 183 2.76 20.16 -20.83
C VAL A 183 4.10 19.69 -21.44
N ARG A 184 5.06 19.28 -20.60
CA ARG A 184 6.34 18.76 -21.05
C ARG A 184 6.19 17.49 -21.89
N ILE A 185 5.38 16.53 -21.46
CA ILE A 185 5.13 15.29 -22.20
C ILE A 185 4.48 15.60 -23.54
N TRP A 186 3.45 16.44 -23.55
CA TRP A 186 2.77 16.86 -24.77
C TRP A 186 3.71 17.59 -25.73
N SER A 187 4.57 18.50 -25.23
CA SER A 187 5.56 19.19 -26.05
C SER A 187 6.55 18.24 -26.72
N ILE A 188 6.90 17.13 -26.05
CA ILE A 188 7.77 16.09 -26.60
C ILE A 188 7.05 15.29 -27.67
N GLU A 189 5.80 14.89 -27.41
CA GLU A 189 4.99 14.15 -28.39
C GLU A 189 4.82 14.98 -29.67
N MET A 190 4.55 16.27 -29.53
CA MET A 190 4.43 17.19 -30.68
C MET A 190 5.75 17.37 -31.42
N ALA A 191 6.87 17.51 -30.70
CA ALA A 191 8.19 17.65 -31.32
C ALA A 191 8.59 16.37 -32.08
N LEU A 192 8.30 15.19 -31.56
CA LEU A 192 8.58 13.91 -32.22
C LEU A 192 7.66 13.66 -33.43
N SER A 193 6.43 14.18 -33.39
CA SER A 193 5.46 14.06 -34.51
C SER A 193 5.73 15.02 -35.66
N SER A 194 6.54 16.06 -35.44
CA SER A 194 6.89 17.06 -36.48
C SER A 194 8.14 16.72 -37.27
N GLU A 195 8.82 15.61 -36.92
CA GLU A 195 10.00 15.11 -37.67
C GLU A 195 9.66 14.06 -38.75
N ASP A 196 8.38 13.68 -38.92
CA ASP A 196 7.85 12.84 -40.01
C ASP A 196 7.20 13.72 -41.11
#